data_43df00a504b12324889a65582c20ccbe
#
_entry.id   43df00a504b12324889a65582c20ccbe
#
_cell.length_a   1.000
_cell.length_b   1.000
_cell.length_c   1.000
_cell.angle_alpha   90.00
_cell.angle_beta   90.00
_cell.angle_gamma   90.00
#
_symmetry.space_group_name_H-M   'P 1'
#
loop_
_entity.id
_entity.type
_entity.pdbx_description
1 polymer ?
#
loop_
_entity_poly.entity_id
_entity_poly.type
_entity_poly.pdbx_seq_one_letter_code
_entity_poly.pdbx_strand_id
1 'polypeptide(L)'
;RYRSQYGVGVGMYQYIHEDDENTFQLVDSTRLPKPAYQKRTRFQQNRFRPQQMQNGRFPTMQKAFVGTQKKSKTMKNLEMDQMRQMRKWQKQYGNRADPRQHQQAKQREPSVRVREDWQVIDEIPFSALAKLNSPNVGEPEELSVWGSLEYYDKRYDRISTKSEKKLVMVNRLIHKITTTKDPVIRQICKTRGNVFATDAIISTLMCCTRSVYPWDIVVDKLGSRLFFDKREDSTIDMLTVNETANEPPPEDGTMDSAKNLGMEAVFINHNFAQQVLKMNEERYKFPNPNPFIQPDEESEAASVAYRYRTWDLGGNQVIVIRCEQDCVQTGPNGEDQFVNIKAINEWNPKIGSGLDWRTKLDMQRGAVLAAELRNNGFKLAKWTTCAILAGSDQMKFGYVSRQNFKDASRHTILGMQNFKPQEFATQMALNMDNGWGIVR
;
A
#
# COMPACT_ATOMS: atom_id res chain seq x y z
N ARG A 1 -27.68 12.44 -8.66
CA ARG A 1 -26.41 12.93 -9.26
C ARG A 1 -25.29 12.13 -8.66
N TYR A 2 -24.73 11.20 -9.40
CA TYR A 2 -23.58 10.37 -8.98
C TYR A 2 -22.28 11.13 -9.27
N ARG A 3 -22.05 12.25 -8.58
CA ARG A 3 -20.74 12.89 -8.62
C ARG A 3 -19.74 12.01 -7.90
N SER A 4 -18.61 11.75 -8.53
CA SER A 4 -17.41 11.23 -7.89
C SER A 4 -17.02 12.19 -6.76
N GLN A 5 -17.51 11.92 -5.55
CA GLN A 5 -17.05 12.60 -4.35
C GLN A 5 -15.94 11.77 -3.72
N TYR A 6 -14.73 11.95 -4.19
CA TYR A 6 -13.67 12.04 -3.20
C TYR A 6 -14.01 13.26 -2.38
N GLY A 7 -14.25 13.06 -1.07
CA GLY A 7 -14.72 14.08 -0.16
C GLY A 7 -14.01 15.42 -0.35
N VAL A 8 -14.56 16.46 0.16
CA VAL A 8 -14.24 17.89 0.08
C VAL A 8 -12.75 18.27 -0.09
N GLY A 9 -11.82 17.32 -0.15
CA GLY A 9 -10.37 17.49 -0.34
C GLY A 9 -9.83 17.35 -1.77
N VAL A 10 -10.61 16.91 -2.76
CA VAL A 10 -10.10 16.76 -4.14
C VAL A 10 -9.88 18.09 -4.84
N GLY A 11 -10.54 19.15 -4.40
CA GLY A 11 -10.25 20.51 -4.86
C GLY A 11 -8.83 21.01 -4.56
N MET A 12 -8.11 20.39 -3.60
CA MET A 12 -6.72 20.74 -3.31
C MET A 12 -5.69 20.09 -4.25
N TYR A 13 -6.09 19.12 -5.05
CA TYR A 13 -5.24 18.46 -6.04
C TYR A 13 -5.74 18.67 -7.48
N GLN A 14 -6.51 19.73 -7.72
CA GLN A 14 -6.64 20.23 -9.07
C GLN A 14 -5.25 20.72 -9.49
N TYR A 15 -4.71 20.08 -10.51
CA TYR A 15 -3.49 20.51 -11.17
C TYR A 15 -3.75 21.90 -11.76
N ILE A 16 -3.22 22.92 -11.11
CA ILE A 16 -3.24 24.29 -11.66
C ILE A 16 -2.10 24.33 -12.66
N HIS A 17 -2.44 24.46 -13.94
CA HIS A 17 -1.47 24.67 -15.01
C HIS A 17 -0.71 25.98 -14.77
N GLU A 18 0.58 26.00 -15.06
CA GLU A 18 1.52 27.12 -14.85
C GLU A 18 1.20 28.42 -15.66
N ASP A 19 0.03 28.53 -16.28
CA ASP A 19 -0.33 29.74 -17.04
C ASP A 19 -0.85 30.91 -16.16
N ASP A 20 -1.00 30.69 -14.85
CA ASP A 20 -1.37 31.75 -13.89
C ASP A 20 -0.18 32.19 -13.02
N GLU A 21 0.92 32.60 -13.65
CA GLU A 21 2.10 33.14 -12.95
C GLU A 21 1.86 34.48 -12.20
N ASN A 22 0.67 35.04 -12.22
CA ASN A 22 0.38 36.37 -11.68
C ASN A 22 -0.07 36.41 -10.22
N THR A 23 -0.06 35.28 -9.47
CA THR A 23 -0.51 35.23 -8.06
C THR A 23 0.58 34.87 -7.05
N PHE A 24 1.86 34.91 -7.42
CA PHE A 24 2.94 34.78 -6.45
C PHE A 24 3.15 36.09 -5.69
N GLN A 25 2.58 36.19 -4.47
CA GLN A 25 3.05 37.19 -3.50
C GLN A 25 4.39 36.73 -2.94
N LEU A 26 5.43 37.52 -3.16
CA LEU A 26 6.75 37.38 -2.56
C LEU A 26 6.60 37.36 -1.03
N VAL A 27 6.81 36.20 -0.41
CA VAL A 27 7.02 36.12 1.03
C VAL A 27 8.44 36.61 1.30
N ASP A 28 8.52 37.73 2.01
CA ASP A 28 9.73 38.45 2.39
C ASP A 28 10.72 37.51 3.10
N SER A 29 11.87 37.31 2.47
CA SER A 29 12.96 36.48 2.97
C SER A 29 13.86 37.30 3.88
N THR A 30 13.41 37.60 5.12
CA THR A 30 14.31 38.07 6.17
C THR A 30 15.28 36.92 6.55
N ARG A 31 16.50 37.07 6.07
CA ARG A 31 17.61 36.18 6.42
C ARG A 31 17.88 36.23 7.92
N LEU A 32 17.58 35.14 8.62
CA LEU A 32 18.12 34.92 9.96
C LEU A 32 19.64 34.74 9.87
N PRO A 33 20.44 35.41 10.72
CA PRO A 33 21.88 35.29 10.68
C PRO A 33 22.33 33.87 11.11
N LYS A 34 23.23 33.28 10.32
CA LYS A 34 23.87 31.99 10.64
C LYS A 34 24.69 32.12 11.93
N PRO A 35 24.59 31.21 12.90
CA PRO A 35 25.49 31.19 14.03
C PRO A 35 26.92 30.86 13.57
N ALA A 36 27.86 31.65 14.07
CA ALA A 36 29.27 31.54 13.74
C ALA A 36 29.87 30.20 14.19
N TYR A 37 30.59 29.55 13.30
CA TYR A 37 31.37 28.35 13.56
C TYR A 37 32.51 28.67 14.53
N GLN A 38 32.44 28.22 15.77
CA GLN A 38 33.56 28.26 16.69
C GLN A 38 34.56 27.14 16.35
N LYS A 39 35.76 27.51 15.94
CA LYS A 39 36.92 26.64 15.82
C LYS A 39 37.29 26.09 17.20
N ARG A 40 37.15 24.78 17.42
CA ARG A 40 37.74 24.12 18.60
C ARG A 40 39.23 24.00 18.43
N THR A 41 39.97 24.75 19.22
CA THR A 41 41.39 24.61 19.44
C THR A 41 41.69 23.32 20.22
N ARG A 42 42.73 22.61 19.75
CA ARG A 42 43.36 21.48 20.44
C ARG A 42 43.83 21.90 21.81
N PHE A 43 43.43 21.19 22.84
CA PHE A 43 44.12 21.23 24.14
C PHE A 43 44.70 19.87 24.46
N GLN A 44 45.93 19.94 24.98
CA GLN A 44 46.88 18.90 25.32
C GLN A 44 46.41 18.01 26.49
N GLN A 45 47.00 16.84 26.49
CA GLN A 45 46.99 15.83 27.52
C GLN A 45 47.32 16.39 28.90
N ASN A 46 46.59 15.97 29.93
CA ASN A 46 47.16 15.81 31.25
C ASN A 46 46.68 14.50 31.89
N ARG A 47 47.71 13.77 32.32
CA ARG A 47 47.66 12.51 33.06
C ARG A 47 47.08 12.76 34.45
N PHE A 48 46.14 11.99 34.88
CA PHE A 48 45.89 11.74 36.30
C PHE A 48 45.69 10.24 36.55
N ARG A 49 46.52 9.71 37.48
CA ARG A 49 46.44 8.38 38.11
C ARG A 49 45.24 8.34 39.07
N PRO A 50 44.53 7.25 39.20
CA PRO A 50 43.64 7.05 40.34
C PRO A 50 44.38 6.29 41.43
N GLN A 51 44.25 6.79 42.65
CA GLN A 51 44.61 6.16 43.89
C GLN A 51 43.66 5.01 44.25
N GLN A 52 44.25 4.02 44.89
CA GLN A 52 43.64 2.87 45.52
C GLN A 52 42.69 3.29 46.67
N MET A 53 41.58 2.58 46.81
CA MET A 53 40.98 2.31 48.13
C MET A 53 40.54 0.85 48.21
N GLN A 54 40.89 0.30 49.37
CA GLN A 54 40.85 -1.08 49.83
C GLN A 54 39.44 -1.53 50.28
N ASN A 55 39.28 -2.82 50.31
CA ASN A 55 38.55 -3.68 51.23
C ASN A 55 37.19 -4.27 50.79
N GLY A 56 37.23 -5.61 50.74
CA GLY A 56 36.08 -6.48 50.77
C GLY A 56 36.45 -7.93 50.47
N ARG A 57 36.78 -8.69 51.47
CA ARG A 57 37.07 -10.15 51.47
C ARG A 57 35.85 -10.94 51.01
N PHE A 58 36.05 -11.98 50.19
CA PHE A 58 35.37 -13.29 50.28
C PHE A 58 36.08 -14.34 49.41
N PRO A 59 35.84 -15.67 49.54
CA PRO A 59 36.90 -16.63 49.81
C PRO A 59 37.35 -17.47 48.61
N THR A 60 38.49 -18.04 48.78
CA THR A 60 39.25 -19.01 47.99
C THR A 60 38.45 -20.19 47.44
N MET A 61 38.51 -20.39 46.11
CA MET A 61 38.39 -21.73 45.52
C MET A 61 39.65 -22.03 44.69
N GLN A 62 40.11 -23.25 44.86
CA GLN A 62 41.42 -23.79 44.48
C GLN A 62 41.72 -23.67 42.98
N LYS A 63 42.93 -23.21 42.69
CA LYS A 63 43.53 -23.22 41.35
C LYS A 63 43.96 -24.63 40.99
N ALA A 64 43.35 -25.17 39.91
CA ALA A 64 43.99 -26.25 39.18
C ALA A 64 44.99 -25.64 38.17
N PHE A 65 46.23 -26.06 38.27
CA PHE A 65 47.32 -25.70 37.36
C PHE A 65 47.05 -26.33 35.98
N VAL A 66 46.79 -25.51 34.99
CA VAL A 66 46.91 -25.89 33.58
C VAL A 66 47.96 -25.01 32.95
N GLY A 67 49.00 -25.64 32.43
CA GLY A 67 50.19 -25.00 31.86
C GLY A 67 49.86 -24.04 30.71
N THR A 68 50.34 -22.84 30.83
CA THR A 68 50.24 -21.80 29.81
C THR A 68 51.16 -22.09 28.63
N GLN A 69 50.68 -22.70 27.57
CA GLN A 69 51.36 -22.65 26.28
C GLN A 69 51.35 -21.21 25.75
N LYS A 70 52.52 -20.65 25.48
CA LYS A 70 52.68 -19.32 24.86
C LYS A 70 52.09 -19.36 23.43
N LYS A 71 50.93 -18.75 23.23
CA LYS A 71 50.29 -18.60 21.90
C LYS A 71 51.22 -17.88 20.93
N SER A 72 51.38 -18.40 19.72
CA SER A 72 52.23 -17.83 18.68
C SER A 72 51.76 -16.42 18.30
N LYS A 73 52.65 -15.57 17.78
CA LYS A 73 52.31 -14.20 17.32
C LYS A 73 51.19 -14.19 16.29
N THR A 74 51.12 -15.20 15.44
CA THR A 74 50.07 -15.38 14.42
C THR A 74 48.68 -15.61 15.03
N MET A 75 48.59 -16.43 16.10
CA MET A 75 47.34 -16.65 16.81
C MET A 75 46.83 -15.40 17.54
N LYS A 76 47.72 -14.61 18.13
CA LYS A 76 47.37 -13.35 18.77
C LYS A 76 46.88 -12.31 17.78
N ASN A 77 47.45 -12.28 16.58
CA ASN A 77 46.99 -11.39 15.52
C ASN A 77 45.62 -11.81 14.97
N LEU A 78 45.36 -13.11 14.82
CA LEU A 78 44.06 -13.63 14.39
C LEU A 78 42.93 -13.33 15.41
N GLU A 79 43.23 -13.51 16.72
CA GLU A 79 42.30 -13.14 17.80
C GLU A 79 42.04 -11.61 17.84
N MET A 80 43.07 -10.79 17.60
CA MET A 80 42.89 -9.33 17.52
C MET A 80 42.04 -8.90 16.30
N ASP A 81 42.21 -9.54 15.16
CA ASP A 81 41.45 -9.26 13.99
C ASP A 81 39.97 -9.75 14.11
N GLN A 82 39.77 -10.91 14.75
CA GLN A 82 38.40 -11.35 15.10
C GLN A 82 37.73 -10.40 16.09
N MET A 83 38.45 -9.92 17.12
CA MET A 83 37.90 -8.90 18.02
C MET A 83 37.63 -7.56 17.34
N ARG A 84 38.47 -7.16 16.37
CA ARG A 84 38.23 -5.95 15.58
C ARG A 84 36.98 -6.11 14.67
N GLN A 85 36.80 -7.27 14.07
CA GLN A 85 35.61 -7.58 13.28
C GLN A 85 34.35 -7.64 14.16
N MET A 86 34.42 -8.28 15.33
CA MET A 86 33.29 -8.29 16.28
C MET A 86 32.96 -6.88 16.80
N ARG A 87 33.95 -6.04 17.10
CA ARG A 87 33.71 -4.65 17.49
C ARG A 87 33.12 -3.80 16.34
N LYS A 88 33.55 -4.06 15.10
CA LYS A 88 32.90 -3.42 13.92
C LYS A 88 31.48 -3.91 13.76
N TRP A 89 31.25 -5.20 13.90
CA TRP A 89 29.90 -5.79 13.83
C TRP A 89 29.01 -5.27 14.97
N GLN A 90 29.50 -5.17 16.18
CA GLN A 90 28.82 -4.64 17.35
C GLN A 90 28.55 -3.13 17.24
N LYS A 91 29.42 -2.34 16.60
CA LYS A 91 29.13 -0.92 16.26
C LYS A 91 28.12 -0.76 15.14
N GLN A 92 28.08 -1.67 14.20
CA GLN A 92 27.20 -1.61 13.05
C GLN A 92 25.81 -2.19 13.35
N TYR A 93 25.73 -3.15 14.28
CA TYR A 93 24.50 -3.89 14.61
C TYR A 93 24.14 -3.90 16.10
N GLY A 94 25.02 -3.44 16.98
CA GLY A 94 24.89 -3.52 18.45
C GLY A 94 24.10 -2.40 19.12
N ASN A 95 23.71 -1.35 18.39
CA ASN A 95 22.80 -0.30 18.87
C ASN A 95 21.37 -0.46 18.35
N ARG A 96 20.98 -1.69 18.02
CA ARG A 96 19.54 -1.97 17.97
C ARG A 96 19.09 -2.16 19.41
N ALA A 97 18.61 -1.07 20.02
CA ALA A 97 17.70 -1.19 21.15
C ALA A 97 16.66 -2.26 20.80
N ASP A 98 16.39 -3.17 21.71
CA ASP A 98 15.44 -4.26 21.52
C ASP A 98 14.15 -3.66 20.99
N PRO A 99 13.67 -4.03 19.76
CA PRO A 99 12.45 -3.47 19.19
C PRO A 99 11.22 -3.73 20.05
N ARG A 100 11.34 -4.63 21.06
CA ARG A 100 10.25 -4.97 21.97
C ARG A 100 10.01 -3.93 23.07
N GLN A 101 10.92 -2.99 23.33
CA GLN A 101 10.76 -2.01 24.42
C GLN A 101 10.19 -0.65 24.01
N HIS A 102 9.98 -0.38 22.71
CA HIS A 102 9.47 0.94 22.26
C HIS A 102 8.26 0.90 21.32
N GLN A 103 7.59 -0.22 21.23
CA GLN A 103 6.24 -0.24 20.70
C GLN A 103 5.22 -0.24 21.86
N GLN A 104 5.13 0.83 22.60
CA GLN A 104 3.81 1.31 22.96
C GLN A 104 3.17 1.65 21.60
N ALA A 105 2.34 0.72 21.12
CA ALA A 105 1.51 0.97 19.96
C ALA A 105 0.83 2.31 20.22
N LYS A 106 1.18 3.35 19.43
CA LYS A 106 0.46 4.61 19.47
C LYS A 106 -0.99 4.23 19.24
N GLN A 107 -1.80 4.33 20.27
CA GLN A 107 -3.21 4.03 20.21
C GLN A 107 -3.79 5.03 19.21
N ARG A 108 -4.11 4.56 18.02
CA ARG A 108 -4.65 5.40 16.95
C ARG A 108 -6.11 5.65 17.24
N GLU A 109 -6.57 6.83 16.93
CA GLU A 109 -8.00 7.13 17.06
C GLU A 109 -8.80 6.21 16.11
N PRO A 110 -9.98 5.73 16.55
CA PRO A 110 -10.85 4.94 15.67
C PRO A 110 -11.33 5.77 14.48
N SER A 111 -11.60 5.12 13.35
CA SER A 111 -12.12 5.76 12.13
C SER A 111 -13.51 6.38 12.33
N VAL A 112 -14.28 5.82 13.27
CA VAL A 112 -15.60 6.29 13.67
C VAL A 112 -15.74 6.22 15.19
N ARG A 113 -16.35 7.23 15.81
CA ARG A 113 -16.68 7.20 17.24
C ARG A 113 -18.00 6.46 17.41
N VAL A 114 -17.98 5.42 18.25
CA VAL A 114 -19.20 4.71 18.65
C VAL A 114 -20.09 5.71 19.41
N ARG A 115 -21.32 5.87 18.95
CA ARG A 115 -22.30 6.77 19.55
C ARG A 115 -22.94 6.12 20.75
N GLU A 116 -23.43 6.93 21.68
CA GLU A 116 -24.09 6.45 22.91
C GLU A 116 -25.38 5.63 22.65
N ASP A 117 -26.03 5.93 21.49
CA ASP A 117 -27.23 5.24 21.04
C ASP A 117 -26.95 3.93 20.29
N TRP A 118 -25.68 3.56 20.07
CA TRP A 118 -25.30 2.32 19.40
C TRP A 118 -25.12 1.18 20.40
N GLN A 119 -25.63 0.03 20.03
CA GLN A 119 -25.42 -1.21 20.78
C GLN A 119 -24.23 -1.97 20.19
N VAL A 120 -23.24 -2.26 21.02
CA VAL A 120 -22.16 -3.20 20.65
C VAL A 120 -22.76 -4.61 20.66
N ILE A 121 -22.74 -5.28 19.52
CA ILE A 121 -23.27 -6.64 19.35
C ILE A 121 -22.20 -7.67 19.70
N ASP A 122 -20.98 -7.50 19.17
CA ASP A 122 -19.89 -8.44 19.37
C ASP A 122 -18.53 -7.78 19.19
N GLU A 123 -17.49 -8.41 19.75
CA GLU A 123 -16.09 -8.02 19.62
C GLU A 123 -15.24 -9.26 19.28
N ILE A 124 -14.62 -9.26 18.12
CA ILE A 124 -13.75 -10.35 17.67
C ILE A 124 -12.29 -9.93 17.89
N PRO A 125 -11.55 -10.64 18.78
CA PRO A 125 -10.15 -10.30 19.01
C PRO A 125 -9.31 -10.57 17.77
N PHE A 126 -8.37 -9.66 17.48
CA PHE A 126 -7.49 -9.74 16.31
C PHE A 126 -6.78 -11.09 16.15
N SER A 127 -6.39 -11.72 17.27
CA SER A 127 -5.75 -13.05 17.28
C SER A 127 -6.63 -14.16 16.72
N ALA A 128 -7.96 -14.03 16.81
CA ALA A 128 -8.89 -14.99 16.25
C ALA A 128 -8.94 -14.90 14.71
N LEU A 129 -8.85 -13.70 14.15
CA LEU A 129 -8.92 -13.46 12.70
C LEU A 129 -7.77 -14.10 11.91
N ALA A 130 -6.61 -14.32 12.52
CA ALA A 130 -5.45 -14.89 11.86
C ALA A 130 -5.51 -16.41 11.60
N LYS A 131 -6.49 -17.10 12.16
CA LYS A 131 -6.60 -18.58 12.16
C LYS A 131 -7.93 -19.09 11.64
N LEU A 132 -8.72 -18.23 11.04
CA LEU A 132 -9.96 -18.64 10.40
C LEU A 132 -9.64 -19.30 9.07
N ASN A 133 -10.17 -20.48 8.85
CA ASN A 133 -10.10 -21.16 7.58
C ASN A 133 -11.53 -21.46 7.12
N SER A 134 -11.89 -21.02 5.93
CA SER A 134 -13.10 -21.49 5.27
C SER A 134 -12.71 -22.60 4.32
N PRO A 135 -13.09 -23.84 4.60
CA PRO A 135 -12.76 -24.92 3.71
C PRO A 135 -13.52 -24.75 2.39
N ASN A 136 -12.79 -24.78 1.27
CA ASN A 136 -13.28 -24.97 -0.08
C ASN A 136 -14.42 -24.02 -0.52
N VAL A 137 -14.13 -22.72 -0.53
CA VAL A 137 -14.94 -21.80 -1.34
C VAL A 137 -14.67 -22.14 -2.80
N GLY A 138 -15.69 -22.61 -3.51
CA GLY A 138 -15.59 -23.02 -4.91
C GLY A 138 -15.29 -21.88 -5.86
N GLU A 139 -15.08 -22.21 -7.14
CA GLU A 139 -14.94 -21.21 -8.20
C GLU A 139 -16.23 -20.37 -8.30
N PRO A 140 -16.11 -19.08 -8.60
CA PRO A 140 -17.28 -18.21 -8.72
C PRO A 140 -18.07 -18.48 -10.00
N GLU A 141 -19.37 -18.31 -9.89
CA GLU A 141 -20.25 -18.19 -11.07
C GLU A 141 -20.27 -16.70 -11.52
N GLU A 142 -20.07 -16.46 -12.81
CA GLU A 142 -20.22 -15.12 -13.38
C GLU A 142 -21.68 -14.86 -13.73
N LEU A 143 -22.26 -13.84 -13.11
CA LEU A 143 -23.67 -13.48 -13.34
C LEU A 143 -23.85 -12.54 -14.51
N SER A 144 -22.98 -11.52 -14.62
CA SER A 144 -22.98 -10.57 -15.73
C SER A 144 -21.71 -9.74 -15.77
N VAL A 145 -21.40 -9.20 -16.95
CA VAL A 145 -20.29 -8.26 -17.15
C VAL A 145 -20.80 -7.02 -17.89
N TRP A 146 -20.32 -5.86 -17.45
CA TRP A 146 -20.77 -4.55 -17.91
C TRP A 146 -19.57 -3.64 -18.21
N GLY A 147 -19.72 -2.78 -19.24
CA GLY A 147 -18.73 -1.75 -19.54
C GLY A 147 -17.89 -2.04 -20.78
N SER A 148 -16.78 -1.33 -20.88
CA SER A 148 -15.82 -1.49 -21.98
C SER A 148 -14.41 -1.21 -21.49
N LEU A 149 -13.43 -1.90 -22.06
CA LEU A 149 -12.02 -1.79 -21.70
C LEU A 149 -11.19 -1.28 -22.87
N GLU A 150 -10.23 -0.43 -22.58
CA GLU A 150 -9.18 -0.08 -23.51
C GLU A 150 -8.05 -1.11 -23.46
N TYR A 151 -7.29 -1.17 -24.55
CA TYR A 151 -6.12 -2.03 -24.63
C TYR A 151 -4.93 -1.40 -23.94
N TYR A 152 -4.18 -2.22 -23.22
CA TYR A 152 -2.92 -1.81 -22.61
C TYR A 152 -1.86 -1.47 -23.67
N ASP A 153 -1.17 -0.35 -23.50
CA ASP A 153 -0.05 0.05 -24.36
C ASP A 153 1.26 -0.61 -23.94
N LYS A 154 1.65 -1.66 -24.62
CA LYS A 154 2.90 -2.42 -24.35
C LYS A 154 4.18 -1.58 -24.43
N ARG A 155 4.13 -0.35 -24.96
CA ARG A 155 5.28 0.57 -24.94
C ARG A 155 5.70 0.92 -23.52
N TYR A 156 4.77 0.91 -22.58
CA TYR A 156 5.04 1.17 -21.16
C TYR A 156 5.86 0.06 -20.49
N ASP A 157 5.80 -1.18 -20.96
CA ASP A 157 6.63 -2.28 -20.43
C ASP A 157 8.14 -2.05 -20.67
N ARG A 158 8.50 -1.15 -21.58
CA ARG A 158 9.90 -0.82 -21.94
C ARG A 158 10.46 0.37 -21.15
N ILE A 159 9.67 0.98 -20.28
CA ILE A 159 10.12 2.09 -19.45
C ILE A 159 11.16 1.59 -18.45
N SER A 160 12.21 2.36 -18.29
CA SER A 160 13.29 2.13 -17.34
C SER A 160 13.69 3.45 -16.69
N THR A 161 14.52 3.41 -15.67
CA THR A 161 15.03 4.63 -15.00
C THR A 161 15.84 5.55 -15.93
N LYS A 162 16.30 5.03 -17.08
CA LYS A 162 17.01 5.81 -18.12
C LYS A 162 16.06 6.39 -19.16
N SER A 163 14.86 5.86 -19.29
CA SER A 163 13.84 6.26 -20.27
C SER A 163 12.51 6.57 -19.56
N GLU A 164 12.60 7.30 -18.44
CA GLU A 164 11.46 7.65 -17.61
C GLU A 164 10.42 8.49 -18.36
N LYS A 165 9.14 8.35 -17.99
CA LYS A 165 8.05 9.14 -18.56
C LYS A 165 7.35 9.93 -17.48
N LYS A 166 6.99 11.18 -17.80
CA LYS A 166 6.16 12.00 -16.90
C LYS A 166 4.79 11.35 -16.72
N LEU A 167 4.30 11.35 -15.50
CA LEU A 167 2.90 11.09 -15.22
C LEU A 167 2.11 12.33 -15.61
N VAL A 168 1.10 12.17 -16.44
CA VAL A 168 0.21 13.26 -16.87
C VAL A 168 -1.18 13.05 -16.31
N MET A 169 -1.88 14.15 -16.10
CA MET A 169 -3.29 14.09 -15.72
C MET A 169 -4.12 13.62 -16.92
N VAL A 170 -4.99 12.63 -16.67
CA VAL A 170 -5.95 12.14 -17.66
C VAL A 170 -7.34 12.48 -17.18
N ASN A 171 -8.01 13.39 -17.91
CA ASN A 171 -9.35 13.85 -17.53
C ASN A 171 -10.41 12.82 -17.94
N ARG A 172 -10.62 11.82 -17.10
CA ARG A 172 -11.63 10.79 -17.26
C ARG A 172 -12.42 10.61 -15.98
N LEU A 173 -13.70 10.36 -16.15
CA LEU A 173 -14.62 10.17 -15.05
C LEU A 173 -14.52 8.74 -14.52
N ILE A 174 -14.29 8.61 -13.21
CA ILE A 174 -14.31 7.34 -12.50
C ILE A 174 -15.54 7.34 -11.60
N HIS A 175 -16.48 6.43 -11.90
CA HIS A 175 -17.70 6.29 -11.11
C HIS A 175 -17.40 5.48 -9.84
N LYS A 176 -17.62 6.09 -8.68
CA LYS A 176 -17.55 5.42 -7.39
C LYS A 176 -18.95 5.19 -6.84
N ILE A 177 -19.49 4.04 -7.14
CA ILE A 177 -20.84 3.67 -6.74
C ILE A 177 -20.76 2.71 -5.56
N THR A 178 -21.53 3.01 -4.53
CA THR A 178 -21.69 2.15 -3.35
C THR A 178 -22.56 0.94 -3.69
N THR A 179 -22.48 -0.10 -2.87
CA THR A 179 -23.21 -1.35 -3.09
C THR A 179 -24.72 -1.14 -3.15
N THR A 180 -25.25 -0.33 -2.25
CA THR A 180 -26.69 -0.03 -2.19
C THR A 180 -27.20 0.86 -3.33
N LYS A 181 -26.32 1.66 -3.93
CA LYS A 181 -26.66 2.56 -5.06
C LYS A 181 -26.46 1.88 -6.42
N ASP A 182 -25.91 0.68 -6.47
CA ASP A 182 -25.64 -0.05 -7.71
C ASP A 182 -26.96 -0.60 -8.33
N PRO A 183 -27.36 -0.16 -9.54
CA PRO A 183 -28.60 -0.61 -10.17
C PRO A 183 -28.57 -2.09 -10.55
N VAL A 184 -27.39 -2.64 -10.89
CA VAL A 184 -27.24 -4.05 -11.26
C VAL A 184 -27.36 -4.94 -10.03
N ILE A 185 -26.72 -4.58 -8.91
CA ILE A 185 -26.89 -5.28 -7.63
C ILE A 185 -28.37 -5.25 -7.20
N ARG A 186 -29.05 -4.12 -7.35
CA ARG A 186 -30.50 -4.01 -7.06
C ARG A 186 -31.35 -4.94 -7.91
N GLN A 187 -30.92 -5.28 -9.11
CA GLN A 187 -31.57 -6.29 -9.94
C GLN A 187 -31.24 -7.71 -9.49
N ILE A 188 -29.96 -8.02 -9.33
CA ILE A 188 -29.47 -9.35 -8.96
C ILE A 188 -30.02 -9.77 -7.60
N CYS A 189 -30.09 -8.88 -6.62
CA CYS A 189 -30.56 -9.19 -5.28
C CYS A 189 -32.01 -9.69 -5.22
N LYS A 190 -32.82 -9.50 -6.25
CA LYS A 190 -34.19 -10.02 -6.31
C LYS A 190 -34.23 -11.54 -6.48
N THR A 191 -33.24 -12.11 -7.14
CA THR A 191 -33.24 -13.52 -7.57
C THR A 191 -32.05 -14.32 -7.04
N ARG A 192 -30.92 -13.68 -6.74
CA ARG A 192 -29.65 -14.36 -6.41
C ARG A 192 -28.98 -13.67 -5.23
N GLY A 193 -28.32 -14.49 -4.37
CA GLY A 193 -27.51 -14.02 -3.27
C GLY A 193 -28.27 -13.48 -2.08
N ASN A 194 -27.60 -13.43 -0.94
CA ASN A 194 -28.12 -12.81 0.27
C ASN A 194 -27.08 -11.89 0.94
N VAL A 195 -25.85 -11.83 0.41
CA VAL A 195 -24.81 -10.89 0.81
C VAL A 195 -24.30 -10.18 -0.45
N PHE A 196 -24.16 -8.86 -0.40
CA PHE A 196 -23.77 -8.02 -1.53
C PHE A 196 -22.67 -7.07 -1.12
N ALA A 197 -21.63 -6.96 -1.96
CA ALA A 197 -20.49 -6.07 -1.67
C ALA A 197 -19.74 -5.68 -2.96
N THR A 198 -18.78 -4.76 -2.83
CA THR A 198 -17.74 -4.53 -3.82
C THR A 198 -16.46 -5.29 -3.45
N ASP A 199 -15.63 -5.57 -4.43
CA ASP A 199 -14.32 -6.21 -4.22
C ASP A 199 -13.42 -5.40 -3.29
N ALA A 200 -13.48 -4.07 -3.34
CA ALA A 200 -12.74 -3.19 -2.45
C ALA A 200 -13.09 -3.40 -0.96
N ILE A 201 -14.38 -3.61 -0.64
CA ILE A 201 -14.84 -3.87 0.72
C ILE A 201 -14.42 -5.28 1.15
N ILE A 202 -14.69 -6.28 0.32
CA ILE A 202 -14.37 -7.68 0.62
C ILE A 202 -12.85 -7.87 0.76
N SER A 203 -12.04 -7.27 -0.12
CA SER A 203 -10.58 -7.34 0.00
C SER A 203 -10.07 -6.68 1.28
N THR A 204 -10.71 -5.61 1.75
CA THR A 204 -10.39 -4.98 3.03
C THR A 204 -10.63 -5.93 4.20
N LEU A 205 -11.78 -6.62 4.22
CA LEU A 205 -12.10 -7.63 5.22
C LEU A 205 -11.14 -8.82 5.14
N MET A 206 -10.94 -9.40 3.96
CA MET A 206 -10.07 -10.57 3.77
C MET A 206 -8.62 -10.30 4.16
N CYS A 207 -8.15 -9.06 4.04
CA CYS A 207 -6.79 -8.65 4.35
C CYS A 207 -6.65 -7.92 5.70
N CYS A 208 -7.71 -7.85 6.52
CA CYS A 208 -7.76 -7.02 7.73
C CYS A 208 -6.63 -7.33 8.74
N THR A 209 -6.13 -8.57 8.75
CA THR A 209 -4.98 -8.97 9.60
C THR A 209 -3.68 -8.26 9.28
N ARG A 210 -3.59 -7.58 8.14
CA ARG A 210 -2.43 -6.77 7.70
C ARG A 210 -2.65 -5.27 7.88
N SER A 211 -3.86 -4.85 8.20
CA SER A 211 -4.20 -3.43 8.40
C SER A 211 -3.60 -2.90 9.69
N VAL A 212 -3.12 -1.67 9.64
CA VAL A 212 -2.59 -0.92 10.79
C VAL A 212 -3.45 0.30 11.07
N TYR A 213 -3.95 0.97 10.03
CA TYR A 213 -4.86 2.10 10.18
C TYR A 213 -6.29 1.62 10.41
N PRO A 214 -7.07 2.32 11.26
CA PRO A 214 -8.47 1.99 11.47
C PRO A 214 -9.28 2.30 10.22
N TRP A 215 -10.30 1.52 9.98
CA TRP A 215 -11.29 1.68 8.92
C TRP A 215 -12.65 1.18 9.42
N ASP A 216 -13.71 1.59 8.76
CA ASP A 216 -15.08 1.19 9.06
C ASP A 216 -15.85 0.87 7.77
N ILE A 217 -16.84 0.04 7.90
CA ILE A 217 -17.84 -0.27 6.87
C ILE A 217 -19.24 -0.18 7.47
N VAL A 218 -20.22 0.01 6.61
CA VAL A 218 -21.64 -0.03 6.97
C VAL A 218 -22.24 -1.31 6.42
N VAL A 219 -23.07 -1.97 7.20
CA VAL A 219 -23.82 -3.14 6.75
C VAL A 219 -25.29 -2.85 6.88
N ASP A 220 -25.97 -2.70 5.73
CA ASP A 220 -27.41 -2.50 5.66
C ASP A 220 -28.12 -3.84 5.56
N LYS A 221 -29.12 -4.07 6.41
CA LYS A 221 -29.94 -5.27 6.38
C LYS A 221 -31.30 -4.95 5.80
N LEU A 222 -31.67 -5.64 4.72
CA LEU A 222 -32.98 -5.57 4.11
C LEU A 222 -33.63 -6.96 4.04
N GLY A 223 -34.50 -7.24 4.97
CA GLY A 223 -35.07 -8.58 5.13
C GLY A 223 -33.98 -9.60 5.51
N SER A 224 -33.78 -10.63 4.68
CA SER A 224 -32.73 -11.63 4.83
C SER A 224 -31.42 -11.28 4.09
N ARG A 225 -31.34 -10.11 3.47
CA ARG A 225 -30.20 -9.67 2.66
C ARG A 225 -29.33 -8.68 3.40
N LEU A 226 -28.01 -8.78 3.21
CA LEU A 226 -27.00 -7.89 3.78
C LEU A 226 -26.26 -7.17 2.64
N PHE A 227 -26.12 -5.87 2.78
CA PHE A 227 -25.37 -5.03 1.84
C PHE A 227 -24.19 -4.42 2.59
N PHE A 228 -22.98 -4.85 2.23
CA PHE A 228 -21.76 -4.26 2.75
C PHE A 228 -21.46 -3.00 1.95
N ASP A 229 -21.45 -1.89 2.61
CA ASP A 229 -21.28 -0.58 2.00
C ASP A 229 -20.25 0.26 2.75
N LYS A 230 -19.96 1.41 2.26
CA LYS A 230 -19.06 2.37 2.89
C LYS A 230 -19.84 3.59 3.35
N ARG A 231 -19.44 4.08 4.50
CA ARG A 231 -19.96 5.34 5.02
C ARG A 231 -19.53 6.51 4.10
N GLU A 232 -20.38 7.50 3.94
CA GLU A 232 -20.04 8.75 3.28
C GLU A 232 -18.84 9.39 4.03
N ASP A 233 -17.87 9.92 3.30
CA ASP A 233 -16.61 10.47 3.82
C ASP A 233 -15.70 9.47 4.57
N SER A 234 -15.93 8.17 4.42
CA SER A 234 -15.03 7.15 4.95
C SER A 234 -13.69 7.15 4.23
N THR A 235 -12.63 6.86 4.98
CA THR A 235 -11.26 6.72 4.45
C THR A 235 -10.96 5.36 3.84
N ILE A 236 -11.94 4.46 3.78
CA ILE A 236 -11.76 3.07 3.30
C ILE A 236 -11.23 2.99 1.85
N ASP A 237 -11.58 3.97 1.01
CA ASP A 237 -11.12 4.06 -0.38
C ASP A 237 -9.76 4.75 -0.52
N MET A 238 -9.24 5.33 0.54
CA MET A 238 -7.95 5.99 0.53
C MET A 238 -6.84 4.97 0.40
N LEU A 239 -5.92 5.20 -0.51
CA LEU A 239 -4.72 4.37 -0.61
C LEU A 239 -3.73 4.80 0.47
N THR A 240 -3.34 3.83 1.30
CA THR A 240 -2.32 4.08 2.31
C THR A 240 -0.92 3.99 1.71
N VAL A 241 0.02 4.76 2.25
CA VAL A 241 1.42 4.74 1.82
C VAL A 241 2.29 4.41 3.02
N ASN A 242 3.10 3.37 2.90
CA ASN A 242 3.99 2.88 3.95
C ASN A 242 3.30 2.60 5.29
N GLU A 243 2.03 2.19 5.25
CA GLU A 243 1.22 1.88 6.43
C GLU A 243 1.86 0.83 7.33
N THR A 244 2.46 -0.20 6.72
CA THR A 244 3.07 -1.34 7.41
C THR A 244 4.58 -1.19 7.60
N ALA A 245 5.15 -0.02 7.31
CA ALA A 245 6.56 0.27 7.54
C ALA A 245 6.87 0.34 9.05
N ASN A 246 8.13 0.10 9.41
CA ASN A 246 8.59 0.26 10.80
C ASN A 246 8.37 1.69 11.31
N GLU A 247 8.57 2.68 10.43
CA GLU A 247 8.30 4.09 10.68
C GLU A 247 7.27 4.56 9.63
N PRO A 248 5.97 4.47 9.94
CA PRO A 248 4.94 4.96 9.04
C PRO A 248 4.98 6.49 8.93
N PRO A 249 4.42 7.07 7.85
CA PRO A 249 4.36 8.52 7.69
C PRO A 249 3.76 9.22 8.90
N PRO A 250 4.25 10.43 9.22
CA PRO A 250 3.75 11.19 10.37
C PRO A 250 2.31 11.71 10.14
N GLU A 251 1.63 12.05 11.22
CA GLU A 251 0.30 12.67 11.20
C GLU A 251 0.39 14.17 11.55
N ASP A 252 1.34 14.87 10.96
CA ASP A 252 1.68 16.26 11.29
C ASP A 252 1.09 17.30 10.33
N GLY A 253 0.31 16.86 9.35
CA GLY A 253 -0.31 17.73 8.35
C GLY A 253 0.66 18.25 7.27
N THR A 254 1.92 17.84 7.30
CA THR A 254 2.89 18.17 6.25
C THR A 254 2.57 17.48 4.92
N MET A 255 3.28 17.83 3.87
CA MET A 255 3.18 17.18 2.55
C MET A 255 3.38 15.65 2.65
N ASP A 256 4.21 15.20 3.56
CA ASP A 256 4.55 13.79 3.78
C ASP A 256 3.70 13.13 4.87
N SER A 257 2.61 13.77 5.32
CA SER A 257 1.68 13.16 6.26
C SER A 257 0.91 11.99 5.62
N ALA A 258 0.48 11.03 6.45
CA ALA A 258 -0.23 9.84 5.98
C ALA A 258 -1.45 10.17 5.11
N LYS A 259 -2.22 11.21 5.48
CA LYS A 259 -3.39 11.68 4.73
C LYS A 259 -2.99 12.25 3.36
N ASN A 260 -1.99 13.14 3.31
CA ASN A 260 -1.57 13.79 2.06
C ASN A 260 -0.93 12.78 1.11
N LEU A 261 -0.10 11.87 1.62
CA LEU A 261 0.45 10.76 0.82
C LEU A 261 -0.64 9.82 0.30
N GLY A 262 -1.69 9.58 1.07
CA GLY A 262 -2.84 8.79 0.63
C GLY A 262 -3.57 9.47 -0.53
N MET A 263 -3.80 10.77 -0.48
CA MET A 263 -4.41 11.54 -1.58
C MET A 263 -3.51 11.53 -2.82
N GLU A 264 -2.22 11.75 -2.65
CA GLU A 264 -1.22 11.66 -3.73
C GLU A 264 -1.23 10.27 -4.39
N ALA A 265 -1.27 9.20 -3.59
CA ALA A 265 -1.34 7.83 -4.11
C ALA A 265 -2.60 7.57 -4.93
N VAL A 266 -3.74 8.10 -4.51
CA VAL A 266 -5.01 8.03 -5.26
C VAL A 266 -4.88 8.75 -6.61
N PHE A 267 -4.34 9.98 -6.59
CA PHE A 267 -4.09 10.75 -7.81
C PHE A 267 -3.17 9.99 -8.78
N ILE A 268 -2.05 9.48 -8.28
CA ILE A 268 -1.09 8.70 -9.07
C ILE A 268 -1.78 7.48 -9.70
N ASN A 269 -2.51 6.70 -8.91
CA ASN A 269 -3.17 5.48 -9.40
C ASN A 269 -4.21 5.76 -10.49
N HIS A 270 -5.05 6.78 -10.29
CA HIS A 270 -6.08 7.14 -11.28
C HIS A 270 -5.46 7.54 -12.63
N ASN A 271 -4.49 8.46 -12.58
CA ASN A 271 -3.88 8.95 -13.82
C ASN A 271 -3.03 7.88 -14.50
N PHE A 272 -2.27 7.13 -13.71
CA PHE A 272 -1.43 6.06 -14.22
C PHE A 272 -2.24 4.97 -14.93
N ALA A 273 -3.31 4.48 -14.29
CA ALA A 273 -4.15 3.43 -14.85
C ALA A 273 -4.77 3.81 -16.20
N GLN A 274 -5.04 5.09 -16.42
CA GLN A 274 -5.58 5.57 -17.69
C GLN A 274 -4.49 5.93 -18.69
N GLN A 275 -3.38 6.53 -18.24
CA GLN A 275 -2.29 6.96 -19.12
C GLN A 275 -1.60 5.80 -19.87
N VAL A 276 -1.54 4.62 -19.26
CA VAL A 276 -0.86 3.46 -19.85
C VAL A 276 -1.71 2.70 -20.86
N LEU A 277 -2.88 3.22 -21.21
CA LEU A 277 -3.81 2.63 -22.16
C LEU A 277 -3.65 3.25 -23.54
N LYS A 278 -4.10 2.54 -24.55
CA LYS A 278 -4.19 3.01 -25.92
C LYS A 278 -5.46 3.84 -26.09
N MET A 279 -5.33 5.13 -25.81
CA MET A 279 -6.44 6.07 -25.99
C MET A 279 -6.77 6.22 -27.49
N ASN A 280 -8.04 6.45 -27.78
CA ASN A 280 -8.58 6.66 -29.14
C ASN A 280 -8.52 5.44 -30.08
N GLU A 281 -8.20 4.25 -29.57
CA GLU A 281 -8.37 2.98 -30.30
C GLU A 281 -9.73 2.34 -29.98
N GLU A 282 -10.11 1.32 -30.77
CA GLU A 282 -11.33 0.58 -30.51
C GLU A 282 -11.23 -0.14 -29.16
N ARG A 283 -12.30 0.00 -28.33
CA ARG A 283 -12.39 -0.63 -27.02
C ARG A 283 -12.92 -2.05 -27.12
N TYR A 284 -12.44 -2.92 -26.28
CA TYR A 284 -13.09 -4.19 -26.00
C TYR A 284 -14.43 -3.93 -25.32
N LYS A 285 -15.54 -4.37 -25.93
CA LYS A 285 -16.89 -4.11 -25.44
C LYS A 285 -17.53 -5.38 -24.89
N PHE A 286 -18.05 -5.30 -23.69
CA PHE A 286 -18.90 -6.34 -23.14
C PHE A 286 -20.35 -6.20 -23.65
N PRO A 287 -21.18 -7.28 -23.54
CA PRO A 287 -22.55 -7.23 -24.02
C PRO A 287 -23.41 -6.12 -23.42
N ASN A 288 -23.12 -5.76 -22.16
CA ASN A 288 -23.85 -4.72 -21.45
C ASN A 288 -22.99 -3.45 -21.36
N PRO A 289 -23.56 -2.26 -21.65
CA PRO A 289 -22.84 -1.00 -21.49
C PRO A 289 -22.56 -0.68 -20.03
N ASN A 290 -21.68 0.30 -19.76
CA ASN A 290 -21.40 0.74 -18.39
C ASN A 290 -22.71 1.24 -17.72
N PRO A 291 -23.13 0.63 -16.59
CA PRO A 291 -24.43 0.92 -15.98
C PRO A 291 -24.46 2.25 -15.21
N PHE A 292 -23.34 2.93 -15.10
CA PHE A 292 -23.19 4.14 -14.28
C PHE A 292 -23.08 5.43 -15.08
N ILE A 293 -22.93 5.34 -16.40
CA ILE A 293 -22.88 6.52 -17.28
C ILE A 293 -24.29 7.13 -17.35
N GLN A 294 -24.37 8.43 -17.08
CA GLN A 294 -25.63 9.17 -17.21
C GLN A 294 -25.79 9.69 -18.64
N PRO A 295 -27.01 9.80 -19.15
CA PRO A 295 -27.26 10.29 -20.51
C PRO A 295 -26.80 11.73 -20.77
N ASP A 296 -26.69 12.55 -19.72
CA ASP A 296 -26.29 13.95 -19.74
C ASP A 296 -24.80 14.16 -19.38
N GLU A 297 -24.02 13.07 -19.29
CA GLU A 297 -22.64 13.12 -18.88
C GLU A 297 -21.74 13.43 -20.08
N GLU A 298 -21.14 14.63 -20.09
CA GLU A 298 -20.25 15.10 -21.15
C GLU A 298 -18.83 14.54 -21.06
N SER A 299 -18.42 14.11 -19.86
CA SER A 299 -17.07 13.64 -19.62
C SER A 299 -16.87 12.19 -20.07
N GLU A 300 -15.73 11.91 -20.70
CA GLU A 300 -15.40 10.53 -21.07
C GLU A 300 -15.19 9.65 -19.82
N ALA A 301 -15.85 8.50 -19.78
CA ALA A 301 -15.68 7.54 -18.69
C ALA A 301 -14.32 6.83 -18.80
N ALA A 302 -13.69 6.59 -17.64
CA ALA A 302 -12.49 5.78 -17.55
C ALA A 302 -12.69 4.36 -18.12
N SER A 303 -11.61 3.73 -18.57
CA SER A 303 -11.62 2.31 -18.92
C SER A 303 -11.87 1.50 -17.67
N VAL A 304 -13.01 0.81 -17.61
CA VAL A 304 -13.37 -0.08 -16.51
C VAL A 304 -14.44 -1.06 -16.96
N ALA A 305 -14.33 -2.30 -16.54
CA ALA A 305 -15.40 -3.29 -16.63
C ALA A 305 -15.81 -3.75 -15.23
N TYR A 306 -17.11 -3.94 -15.07
CA TYR A 306 -17.71 -4.40 -13.83
C TYR A 306 -18.20 -5.83 -14.01
N ARG A 307 -17.60 -6.78 -13.26
CA ARG A 307 -17.95 -8.19 -13.23
C ARG A 307 -18.73 -8.48 -11.96
N TYR A 308 -19.93 -8.99 -12.10
CA TYR A 308 -20.77 -9.44 -10.98
C TYR A 308 -20.62 -10.94 -10.86
N ARG A 309 -19.97 -11.36 -9.79
CA ARG A 309 -19.62 -12.76 -9.56
C ARG A 309 -20.20 -13.22 -8.22
N THR A 310 -20.55 -14.49 -8.11
CA THR A 310 -21.15 -15.04 -6.91
C THR A 310 -20.38 -16.25 -6.39
N TRP A 311 -20.30 -16.35 -5.07
CA TRP A 311 -19.68 -17.46 -4.35
C TRP A 311 -20.66 -18.02 -3.33
N ASP A 312 -20.69 -19.34 -3.20
CA ASP A 312 -21.36 -20.02 -2.09
C ASP A 312 -20.33 -20.23 -0.96
N LEU A 313 -20.56 -19.58 0.16
CA LEU A 313 -19.71 -19.69 1.35
C LEU A 313 -20.16 -20.83 2.29
N GLY A 314 -21.19 -21.60 1.91
CA GLY A 314 -21.81 -22.59 2.74
C GLY A 314 -22.78 -22.00 3.79
N GLY A 315 -23.53 -22.86 4.48
CA GLY A 315 -24.46 -22.40 5.52
C GLY A 315 -25.57 -21.46 5.01
N ASN A 316 -25.97 -21.59 3.76
CA ASN A 316 -26.92 -20.70 3.08
C ASN A 316 -26.44 -19.25 2.91
N GLN A 317 -25.13 -19.04 2.90
CA GLN A 317 -24.51 -17.73 2.65
C GLN A 317 -24.00 -17.68 1.22
N VAL A 318 -24.67 -16.92 0.37
CA VAL A 318 -24.31 -16.73 -1.03
C VAL A 318 -23.97 -15.25 -1.23
N ILE A 319 -22.69 -14.96 -1.47
CA ILE A 319 -22.20 -13.60 -1.66
C ILE A 319 -22.11 -13.24 -3.15
N VAL A 320 -22.58 -12.05 -3.48
CA VAL A 320 -22.40 -11.44 -4.80
C VAL A 320 -21.46 -10.25 -4.67
N ILE A 321 -20.40 -10.26 -5.46
CA ILE A 321 -19.36 -9.24 -5.42
C ILE A 321 -19.27 -8.56 -6.79
N ARG A 322 -19.36 -7.22 -6.82
CA ARG A 322 -18.97 -6.43 -7.98
C ARG A 322 -17.46 -6.28 -7.97
N CYS A 323 -16.82 -6.82 -8.99
CA CYS A 323 -15.37 -6.75 -9.20
C CYS A 323 -15.05 -5.83 -10.37
N GLU A 324 -13.89 -5.17 -10.32
CA GLU A 324 -13.47 -4.21 -11.34
C GLU A 324 -12.24 -4.71 -12.09
N GLN A 325 -12.21 -4.47 -13.42
CA GLN A 325 -11.06 -4.68 -14.28
C GLN A 325 -10.71 -3.39 -15.01
N ASP A 326 -9.42 -3.11 -15.16
CA ASP A 326 -8.94 -1.82 -15.63
C ASP A 326 -8.68 -1.79 -17.14
N CYS A 327 -8.21 -2.90 -17.72
CA CYS A 327 -7.93 -2.97 -19.16
C CYS A 327 -7.87 -4.41 -19.68
N VAL A 328 -7.71 -4.53 -21.00
CA VAL A 328 -7.43 -5.78 -21.69
C VAL A 328 -6.08 -5.70 -22.41
N GLN A 329 -5.38 -6.81 -22.55
CA GLN A 329 -4.20 -6.92 -23.40
C GLN A 329 -4.28 -8.19 -24.24
N THR A 330 -3.72 -8.16 -25.43
CA THR A 330 -3.56 -9.37 -26.25
C THR A 330 -2.40 -10.22 -25.71
N GLY A 331 -2.70 -11.43 -25.30
CA GLY A 331 -1.73 -12.40 -24.84
C GLY A 331 -0.82 -12.96 -25.95
N PRO A 332 0.13 -13.84 -25.63
CA PRO A 332 1.09 -14.39 -26.59
C PRO A 332 0.46 -15.18 -27.73
N ASN A 333 -0.68 -15.84 -27.48
CA ASN A 333 -1.38 -16.69 -28.45
C ASN A 333 -2.53 -15.94 -29.15
N GLY A 334 -2.65 -14.62 -28.94
CA GLY A 334 -3.71 -13.80 -29.51
C GLY A 334 -4.99 -13.75 -28.65
N GLU A 335 -5.02 -14.41 -27.49
CA GLU A 335 -6.13 -14.36 -26.56
C GLU A 335 -6.23 -13.00 -25.86
N ASP A 336 -7.45 -12.60 -25.49
CA ASP A 336 -7.67 -11.43 -24.68
C ASP A 336 -7.44 -11.78 -23.20
N GLN A 337 -6.53 -11.04 -22.56
CA GLN A 337 -6.21 -11.17 -21.14
C GLN A 337 -6.69 -9.93 -20.40
N PHE A 338 -7.45 -10.13 -19.31
CA PHE A 338 -7.95 -9.06 -18.46
C PHE A 338 -6.92 -8.68 -17.39
N VAL A 339 -6.73 -7.39 -17.21
CA VAL A 339 -5.60 -6.87 -16.43
C VAL A 339 -6.07 -5.81 -15.44
N ASN A 340 -5.58 -5.90 -14.20
CA ASN A 340 -5.64 -4.82 -13.24
C ASN A 340 -4.34 -4.00 -13.25
N ILE A 341 -4.46 -2.69 -13.25
CA ILE A 341 -3.35 -1.74 -13.28
C ILE A 341 -3.32 -0.95 -11.99
N LYS A 342 -2.19 -0.96 -11.32
CA LYS A 342 -1.96 -0.18 -10.09
C LYS A 342 -0.58 0.49 -10.16
N ALA A 343 -0.40 1.55 -9.38
CA ALA A 343 0.89 2.22 -9.24
C ALA A 343 1.30 2.28 -7.77
N ILE A 344 2.51 1.84 -7.49
CA ILE A 344 3.19 2.10 -6.23
C ILE A 344 3.99 3.39 -6.35
N ASN A 345 4.09 4.14 -5.26
CA ASN A 345 4.68 5.47 -5.27
C ASN A 345 5.84 5.62 -4.30
N GLU A 346 6.97 6.08 -4.82
CA GLU A 346 8.09 6.56 -4.03
C GLU A 346 7.91 8.06 -3.76
N TRP A 347 7.83 8.45 -2.50
CA TRP A 347 7.67 9.83 -2.10
C TRP A 347 8.96 10.44 -1.54
N ASN A 348 9.75 9.66 -0.80
CA ASN A 348 11.06 10.07 -0.30
C ASN A 348 11.99 8.85 -0.20
N PRO A 349 13.02 8.75 -1.04
CA PRO A 349 13.91 7.59 -1.07
C PRO A 349 14.71 7.39 0.22
N LYS A 350 14.87 8.43 1.05
CA LYS A 350 15.62 8.34 2.32
C LYS A 350 14.78 7.83 3.48
N ILE A 351 13.49 8.16 3.49
CA ILE A 351 12.58 7.86 4.61
C ILE A 351 11.74 6.62 4.31
N GLY A 352 11.24 6.46 3.10
CA GLY A 352 10.34 5.39 2.72
C GLY A 352 10.99 4.00 2.77
N SER A 353 11.47 3.51 1.65
CA SER A 353 12.10 2.18 1.57
C SER A 353 13.59 2.19 1.95
N GLY A 354 14.23 3.35 2.02
CA GLY A 354 15.69 3.49 2.10
C GLY A 354 16.41 3.10 0.80
N LEU A 355 15.64 2.80 -0.26
CA LEU A 355 16.12 2.45 -1.58
C LEU A 355 15.69 3.54 -2.55
N ASP A 356 16.64 4.19 -3.20
CA ASP A 356 16.37 5.15 -4.27
C ASP A 356 16.02 4.37 -5.56
N TRP A 357 14.77 4.48 -6.01
CA TRP A 357 14.29 3.73 -7.17
C TRP A 357 14.99 4.13 -8.46
N ARG A 358 15.36 5.40 -8.63
CA ARG A 358 16.10 5.84 -9.83
C ARG A 358 17.43 5.13 -9.98
N THR A 359 18.08 4.80 -8.87
CA THR A 359 19.38 4.12 -8.88
C THR A 359 19.28 2.59 -8.78
N LYS A 360 18.18 2.06 -8.20
CA LYS A 360 18.09 0.63 -7.83
C LYS A 360 17.09 -0.16 -8.67
N LEU A 361 16.07 0.46 -9.23
CA LEU A 361 14.94 -0.26 -9.84
C LEU A 361 15.39 -1.18 -11.00
N ASP A 362 16.25 -0.70 -11.89
CA ASP A 362 16.67 -1.49 -13.06
C ASP A 362 17.59 -2.66 -12.66
N MET A 363 18.42 -2.49 -11.64
CA MET A 363 19.42 -3.50 -11.23
C MET A 363 18.96 -4.40 -10.07
N GLN A 364 18.10 -3.88 -9.19
CA GLN A 364 17.72 -4.53 -7.93
C GLN A 364 16.19 -4.48 -7.72
N ARG A 365 15.43 -4.71 -8.79
CA ARG A 365 13.96 -4.66 -8.76
C ARG A 365 13.35 -5.54 -7.69
N GLY A 366 13.91 -6.72 -7.46
CA GLY A 366 13.47 -7.62 -6.40
C GLY A 366 13.65 -7.03 -4.99
N ALA A 367 14.71 -6.26 -4.73
CA ALA A 367 14.92 -5.60 -3.45
C ALA A 367 13.92 -4.44 -3.25
N VAL A 368 13.63 -3.68 -4.31
CA VAL A 368 12.61 -2.63 -4.29
C VAL A 368 11.24 -3.24 -4.00
N LEU A 369 10.86 -4.31 -4.72
CA LEU A 369 9.60 -5.01 -4.49
C LEU A 369 9.49 -5.58 -3.07
N ALA A 370 10.56 -6.20 -2.55
CA ALA A 370 10.58 -6.72 -1.19
C ALA A 370 10.39 -5.61 -0.13
N ALA A 371 10.96 -4.43 -0.36
CA ALA A 371 10.73 -3.27 0.49
C ALA A 371 9.26 -2.80 0.43
N GLU A 372 8.68 -2.76 -0.76
CA GLU A 372 7.27 -2.40 -0.96
C GLU A 372 6.32 -3.42 -0.33
N LEU A 373 6.57 -4.71 -0.47
CA LEU A 373 5.79 -5.77 0.18
C LEU A 373 5.79 -5.63 1.71
N ARG A 374 6.91 -5.22 2.30
CA ARG A 374 7.01 -4.97 3.74
C ARG A 374 6.28 -3.69 4.15
N ASN A 375 6.50 -2.59 3.41
CA ASN A 375 6.04 -1.26 3.81
C ASN A 375 4.58 -1.00 3.42
N ASN A 376 4.08 -1.67 2.38
CA ASN A 376 2.74 -1.53 1.84
C ASN A 376 1.96 -2.87 1.82
N GLY A 377 2.23 -3.75 2.79
CA GLY A 377 1.72 -5.11 2.80
C GLY A 377 0.20 -5.23 2.75
N PHE A 378 -0.53 -4.34 3.44
CA PHE A 378 -1.99 -4.31 3.39
C PHE A 378 -2.52 -3.86 2.03
N LYS A 379 -2.02 -2.74 1.51
CA LYS A 379 -2.42 -2.19 0.20
C LYS A 379 -2.20 -3.20 -0.93
N LEU A 380 -1.01 -3.81 -0.99
CA LEU A 380 -0.68 -4.79 -2.01
C LEU A 380 -1.52 -6.08 -1.88
N ALA A 381 -1.81 -6.51 -0.65
CA ALA A 381 -2.70 -7.64 -0.41
C ALA A 381 -4.13 -7.35 -0.90
N LYS A 382 -4.67 -6.17 -0.62
CA LYS A 382 -6.00 -5.77 -1.13
C LYS A 382 -6.05 -5.78 -2.66
N TRP A 383 -5.07 -5.18 -3.33
CA TRP A 383 -5.02 -5.16 -4.79
C TRP A 383 -4.94 -6.57 -5.40
N THR A 384 -4.15 -7.44 -4.76
CA THR A 384 -4.04 -8.85 -5.19
C THR A 384 -5.36 -9.59 -5.00
N THR A 385 -6.01 -9.39 -3.86
CA THR A 385 -7.34 -9.98 -3.59
C THR A 385 -8.38 -9.48 -4.58
N CYS A 386 -8.44 -8.18 -4.87
CA CYS A 386 -9.35 -7.64 -5.89
C CYS A 386 -9.10 -8.29 -7.27
N ALA A 387 -7.85 -8.43 -7.68
CA ALA A 387 -7.51 -9.06 -8.95
C ALA A 387 -7.91 -10.55 -9.00
N ILE A 388 -7.75 -11.29 -7.88
CA ILE A 388 -8.21 -12.68 -7.78
C ILE A 388 -9.73 -12.77 -7.83
N LEU A 389 -10.44 -11.93 -7.07
CA LEU A 389 -11.91 -11.88 -7.08
C LEU A 389 -12.45 -11.50 -8.46
N ALA A 390 -11.81 -10.55 -9.15
CA ALA A 390 -12.16 -10.17 -10.51
C ALA A 390 -11.82 -11.25 -11.55
N GLY A 391 -11.02 -12.25 -11.20
CA GLY A 391 -10.52 -13.26 -12.15
C GLY A 391 -9.63 -12.64 -13.22
N SER A 392 -8.75 -11.71 -12.82
CA SER A 392 -7.80 -11.08 -13.72
C SER A 392 -6.66 -12.04 -14.06
N ASP A 393 -6.27 -12.07 -15.33
CA ASP A 393 -5.16 -12.88 -15.80
C ASP A 393 -3.82 -12.32 -15.32
N GLN A 394 -3.73 -10.99 -15.25
CA GLN A 394 -2.51 -10.29 -14.86
C GLN A 394 -2.79 -9.05 -14.02
N MET A 395 -1.78 -8.69 -13.23
CA MET A 395 -1.66 -7.38 -12.58
C MET A 395 -0.43 -6.66 -13.12
N LYS A 396 -0.56 -5.37 -13.39
CA LYS A 396 0.57 -4.52 -13.77
C LYS A 396 0.79 -3.45 -12.72
N PHE A 397 2.02 -3.41 -12.18
CA PHE A 397 2.43 -2.39 -11.24
C PHE A 397 3.38 -1.41 -11.91
N GLY A 398 2.99 -0.13 -11.89
CA GLY A 398 3.86 0.98 -12.23
C GLY A 398 4.66 1.44 -11.03
N TYR A 399 5.93 1.74 -11.25
CA TYR A 399 6.79 2.37 -10.28
C TYR A 399 6.81 3.87 -10.56
N VAL A 400 6.14 4.64 -9.73
CA VAL A 400 6.00 6.08 -9.89
C VAL A 400 6.71 6.80 -8.75
N SER A 401 7.56 7.75 -9.07
CA SER A 401 8.32 8.53 -8.08
C SER A 401 8.05 10.01 -8.29
N ARG A 402 8.08 10.79 -7.21
CA ARG A 402 8.12 12.24 -7.33
C ARG A 402 9.33 12.66 -8.16
N GLN A 403 9.16 13.63 -9.05
CA GLN A 403 10.28 14.19 -9.83
C GLN A 403 11.31 14.84 -8.91
N ASN A 404 10.83 15.53 -7.89
CA ASN A 404 11.59 16.06 -6.77
C ASN A 404 10.87 15.65 -5.48
N PHE A 405 11.57 15.03 -4.54
CA PHE A 405 10.96 14.57 -3.28
C PHE A 405 10.36 15.69 -2.41
N LYS A 406 10.67 16.97 -2.70
CA LYS A 406 10.08 18.15 -2.06
C LYS A 406 8.84 18.69 -2.78
N ASP A 407 8.42 18.05 -3.86
CA ASP A 407 7.33 18.47 -4.71
C ASP A 407 6.39 17.27 -4.98
N ALA A 408 5.21 17.29 -4.36
CA ALA A 408 4.18 16.27 -4.54
C ALA A 408 3.31 16.48 -5.79
N SER A 409 3.53 17.54 -6.56
CA SER A 409 2.72 17.85 -7.74
C SER A 409 3.21 17.18 -9.02
N ARG A 410 4.47 16.77 -9.08
CA ARG A 410 5.11 16.24 -10.29
C ARG A 410 5.67 14.86 -10.09
N HIS A 411 5.23 13.94 -10.94
CA HIS A 411 5.59 12.53 -10.85
C HIS A 411 6.14 11.97 -12.15
N THR A 412 6.93 10.91 -12.04
CA THR A 412 7.60 10.25 -13.15
C THR A 412 7.43 8.73 -13.02
N ILE A 413 7.08 8.08 -14.12
CA ILE A 413 7.01 6.62 -14.24
C ILE A 413 8.43 6.12 -14.52
N LEU A 414 8.95 5.28 -13.62
CA LEU A 414 10.30 4.74 -13.68
C LEU A 414 10.37 3.31 -14.23
N GLY A 415 9.26 2.61 -14.28
CA GLY A 415 9.21 1.24 -14.78
C GLY A 415 7.87 0.57 -14.58
N MET A 416 7.75 -0.62 -15.14
CA MET A 416 6.57 -1.50 -15.06
C MET A 416 6.99 -2.90 -14.63
N GLN A 417 6.08 -3.61 -13.96
CA GLN A 417 6.25 -5.03 -13.65
C GLN A 417 4.92 -5.76 -13.72
N ASN A 418 4.93 -6.95 -14.31
CA ASN A 418 3.76 -7.83 -14.46
C ASN A 418 3.80 -8.93 -13.42
N PHE A 419 2.62 -9.29 -12.94
CA PHE A 419 2.42 -10.40 -12.01
C PHE A 419 1.17 -11.18 -12.38
N LYS A 420 1.18 -12.47 -12.18
CA LYS A 420 -0.06 -13.25 -12.11
C LYS A 420 -0.60 -13.14 -10.67
N PRO A 421 -1.90 -12.85 -10.48
CA PRO A 421 -2.47 -12.61 -9.15
C PRO A 421 -2.18 -13.73 -8.15
N GLN A 422 -2.35 -15.00 -8.55
CA GLN A 422 -2.14 -16.15 -7.68
C GLN A 422 -0.65 -16.35 -7.29
N GLU A 423 0.27 -16.15 -8.26
CA GLU A 423 1.71 -16.23 -7.98
C GLU A 423 2.15 -15.11 -7.03
N PHE A 424 1.60 -13.90 -7.20
CA PHE A 424 1.89 -12.78 -6.34
C PHE A 424 1.31 -12.95 -4.93
N ALA A 425 0.10 -13.52 -4.82
CA ALA A 425 -0.50 -13.90 -3.54
C ALA A 425 0.40 -14.89 -2.78
N THR A 426 0.92 -15.90 -3.48
CA THR A 426 1.87 -16.86 -2.90
C THR A 426 3.16 -16.19 -2.45
N GLN A 427 3.72 -15.28 -3.26
CA GLN A 427 4.94 -14.54 -2.95
C GLN A 427 4.81 -13.70 -1.67
N MET A 428 3.63 -13.13 -1.42
CA MET A 428 3.37 -12.33 -0.22
C MET A 428 2.77 -13.15 0.94
N ALA A 429 2.69 -14.48 0.81
CA ALA A 429 2.04 -15.38 1.78
C ALA A 429 0.61 -14.92 2.11
N LEU A 430 -0.17 -14.53 1.11
CA LEU A 430 -1.58 -14.19 1.26
C LEU A 430 -2.41 -15.47 1.30
N ASN A 431 -3.08 -15.71 2.42
CA ASN A 431 -3.93 -16.88 2.60
C ASN A 431 -5.39 -16.50 2.28
N MET A 432 -5.86 -16.89 1.10
CA MET A 432 -7.22 -16.61 0.65
C MET A 432 -8.27 -17.40 1.46
N ASP A 433 -7.93 -18.61 1.93
CA ASP A 433 -8.86 -19.41 2.74
C ASP A 433 -9.12 -18.76 4.09
N ASN A 434 -8.07 -18.17 4.71
CA ASN A 434 -8.25 -17.38 5.91
C ASN A 434 -9.09 -16.12 5.64
N GLY A 435 -8.87 -15.48 4.48
CA GLY A 435 -9.67 -14.34 4.03
C GLY A 435 -11.17 -14.70 3.92
N TRP A 436 -11.49 -15.81 3.29
CA TRP A 436 -12.87 -16.29 3.21
C TRP A 436 -13.44 -16.68 4.57
N GLY A 437 -12.60 -17.22 5.46
CA GLY A 437 -13.00 -17.49 6.84
C GLY A 437 -13.39 -16.23 7.63
N ILE A 438 -12.72 -15.10 7.34
CA ILE A 438 -13.06 -13.81 7.96
C ILE A 438 -14.38 -13.26 7.41
N VAL A 439 -14.63 -13.41 6.11
CA VAL A 439 -15.86 -12.91 5.46
C VAL A 439 -17.09 -13.72 5.86
N ARG A 440 -16.94 -15.03 6.06
CA ARG A 440 -17.99 -15.95 6.51
C ARG A 440 -18.37 -15.74 7.98
#